data_d81e5b7ac0850937696220d5f78c91f5
#
_entry.id   d81e5b7ac0850937696220d5f78c91f5
#
_cell.length_a   1.000
_cell.length_b   1.000
_cell.length_c   1.000
_cell.angle_alpha   90.00
_cell.angle_beta   90.00
_cell.angle_gamma   90.00
#
_symmetry.space_group_name_H-M   'P 1'
#
loop_
_entity.id
_entity.type
_entity.pdbx_description
1 polymer ?
#
loop_
_entity_poly.entity_id
_entity_poly.type
_entity_poly.pdbx_seq_one_letter_code
_entity_poly.pdbx_strand_id
1 'polypeptide(L)'
;MNRVYNFSAGPSMLPVPVLQKAQADLLDYHGSGMSVMEMSHRSKWFDEIIQNTEAGIRKVLNVPDNYKIGFFQGGATQQFAMVPLNFMTTGTADYLVTGNFSKKAAEEAAKFGTARIAASSKDKNFTYIPDVKAIAYDPNASYIHICQNNTIFGTTYKDVPQVVVIPLVADM
;
A
#
# COMPACT_ATOMS: atom_id res chain seq x y z
N MET A 1 33.46 -2.34 7.21
CA MET A 1 32.22 -2.42 8.01
C MET A 1 31.55 -3.76 7.70
N ASN A 2 31.34 -4.61 8.71
CA ASN A 2 30.69 -5.91 8.49
C ASN A 2 29.19 -5.75 8.71
N ARG A 3 28.39 -5.70 7.62
CA ARG A 3 26.94 -5.55 7.68
C ARG A 3 26.29 -6.92 7.52
N VAL A 4 25.28 -7.20 8.33
CA VAL A 4 24.47 -8.41 8.20
C VAL A 4 23.47 -8.30 7.03
N TYR A 5 23.16 -9.42 6.41
CA TYR A 5 22.07 -9.52 5.45
C TYR A 5 20.74 -9.61 6.18
N ASN A 6 20.02 -8.48 6.28
CA ASN A 6 18.73 -8.40 6.94
C ASN A 6 17.60 -8.46 5.91
N PHE A 7 16.79 -9.51 5.97
CA PHE A 7 15.64 -9.76 5.11
C PHE A 7 14.32 -9.67 5.88
N SER A 8 14.26 -8.93 6.98
CA SER A 8 13.00 -8.72 7.70
C SER A 8 11.97 -8.06 6.81
N ALA A 9 10.71 -8.50 6.89
CA ALA A 9 9.62 -7.93 6.11
C ALA A 9 9.37 -6.47 6.54
N GLY A 10 9.53 -5.53 5.61
CA GLY A 10 9.47 -4.09 5.85
C GLY A 10 10.84 -3.52 6.26
N PRO A 11 11.35 -3.70 7.49
CA PRO A 11 12.61 -3.10 7.93
C PRO A 11 13.84 -3.92 7.46
N SER A 12 13.99 -4.15 6.17
CA SER A 12 15.12 -4.85 5.58
C SER A 12 16.33 -3.93 5.38
N MET A 13 17.46 -4.51 4.99
CA MET A 13 18.67 -3.72 4.74
C MET A 13 18.50 -2.76 3.57
N LEU A 14 19.05 -1.56 3.72
CA LEU A 14 19.13 -0.56 2.64
C LEU A 14 20.50 -0.61 1.95
N PRO A 15 20.61 -0.23 0.68
CA PRO A 15 21.88 -0.06 0.00
C PRO A 15 22.79 0.95 0.73
N VAL A 16 24.10 0.64 0.80
CA VAL A 16 25.06 1.53 1.48
C VAL A 16 25.08 2.93 0.91
N PRO A 17 25.06 3.16 -0.44
CA PRO A 17 25.02 4.52 -0.98
C PRO A 17 23.80 5.34 -0.53
N VAL A 18 22.64 4.70 -0.35
CA VAL A 18 21.42 5.37 0.16
C VAL A 18 21.63 5.85 1.59
N LEU A 19 22.20 4.98 2.46
CA LEU A 19 22.48 5.34 3.84
C LEU A 19 23.56 6.45 3.95
N GLN A 20 24.59 6.41 3.11
CA GLN A 20 25.62 7.44 3.06
C GLN A 20 25.03 8.79 2.63
N LYS A 21 24.15 8.79 1.64
CA LYS A 21 23.44 10.01 1.22
C LYS A 21 22.56 10.55 2.36
N ALA A 22 21.76 9.70 2.99
CA ALA A 22 20.94 10.11 4.14
C ALA A 22 21.77 10.66 5.30
N GLN A 23 22.95 10.07 5.56
CA GLN A 23 23.90 10.54 6.58
C GLN A 23 24.46 11.94 6.23
N ALA A 24 24.83 12.15 4.96
CA ALA A 24 25.37 13.43 4.50
C ALA A 24 24.35 14.56 4.63
N ASP A 25 23.10 14.28 4.31
CA ASP A 25 22.00 15.24 4.31
C ASP A 25 21.32 15.40 5.70
N LEU A 26 21.77 14.62 6.71
CA LEU A 26 21.07 14.55 8.00
C LEU A 26 21.14 15.84 8.82
N LEU A 27 22.27 16.54 8.81
CA LEU A 27 22.48 17.77 9.59
C LEU A 27 22.27 19.04 8.75
N ASP A 28 22.57 18.97 7.47
CA ASP A 28 22.47 20.12 6.57
C ASP A 28 22.13 19.65 5.16
N TYR A 29 20.86 19.72 4.79
CA TYR A 29 20.42 19.39 3.45
C TYR A 29 20.84 20.44 2.45
N HIS A 30 21.82 20.12 1.61
CA HIS A 30 22.31 20.96 0.50
C HIS A 30 22.67 22.41 0.89
N GLY A 31 23.23 22.64 2.08
CA GLY A 31 23.60 23.97 2.56
C GLY A 31 22.41 24.82 3.01
N SER A 32 21.28 24.22 3.32
CA SER A 32 20.09 24.89 3.83
C SER A 32 20.22 25.33 5.30
N GLY A 33 21.19 24.79 6.02
CA GLY A 33 21.34 24.93 7.46
C GLY A 33 20.32 24.14 8.28
N MET A 34 19.59 23.21 7.64
CA MET A 34 18.55 22.41 8.27
C MET A 34 18.63 20.96 7.86
N SER A 35 18.28 20.07 8.78
CA SER A 35 17.94 18.68 8.47
C SER A 35 16.62 18.60 7.69
N VAL A 36 16.46 17.57 6.84
CA VAL A 36 15.15 17.24 6.26
C VAL A 36 14.08 17.03 7.33
N MET A 37 14.47 16.54 8.52
CA MET A 37 13.58 16.31 9.66
C MET A 37 13.06 17.59 10.32
N GLU A 38 13.72 18.74 10.07
CA GLU A 38 13.41 20.05 10.70
C GLU A 38 12.70 21.01 9.74
N MET A 39 12.75 20.75 8.42
CA MET A 39 12.22 21.69 7.44
C MET A 39 10.71 21.58 7.29
N SER A 40 10.07 22.70 7.00
CA SER A 40 8.65 22.72 6.66
C SER A 40 8.39 22.00 5.33
N HIS A 41 7.29 21.21 5.27
CA HIS A 41 6.81 20.62 4.03
C HIS A 41 6.41 21.66 2.95
N ARG A 42 6.34 22.97 3.31
CA ARG A 42 6.08 24.08 2.40
C ARG A 42 7.36 24.80 1.95
N SER A 43 8.53 24.32 2.39
CA SER A 43 9.79 24.93 1.97
C SER A 43 10.17 24.51 0.54
N LYS A 44 10.88 25.37 -0.16
CA LYS A 44 11.42 25.04 -1.49
C LYS A 44 12.30 23.79 -1.49
N TRP A 45 12.99 23.53 -0.39
CA TRP A 45 13.85 22.35 -0.21
C TRP A 45 13.04 21.07 -0.13
N PHE A 46 11.93 21.08 0.62
CA PHE A 46 11.04 19.92 0.71
C PHE A 46 10.28 19.70 -0.61
N ASP A 47 9.89 20.77 -1.29
CA ASP A 47 9.24 20.68 -2.61
C ASP A 47 10.15 19.98 -3.62
N GLU A 48 11.44 20.35 -3.64
CA GLU A 48 12.43 19.64 -4.47
C GLU A 48 12.52 18.14 -4.12
N ILE A 49 12.55 17.78 -2.83
CA ILE A 49 12.62 16.40 -2.38
C ILE A 49 11.40 15.61 -2.87
N ILE A 50 10.18 16.14 -2.66
CA ILE A 50 8.96 15.42 -3.01
C ILE A 50 8.78 15.26 -4.51
N GLN A 51 9.11 16.29 -5.31
CA GLN A 51 9.08 16.22 -6.77
C GLN A 51 10.08 15.19 -7.30
N ASN A 52 11.31 15.19 -6.81
CA ASN A 52 12.32 14.19 -7.17
C ASN A 52 11.91 12.78 -6.77
N THR A 53 11.24 12.63 -5.63
CA THR A 53 10.72 11.34 -5.15
C THR A 53 9.62 10.83 -6.08
N GLU A 54 8.65 11.68 -6.42
CA GLU A 54 7.59 11.30 -7.37
C GLU A 54 8.16 10.91 -8.74
N ALA A 55 9.05 11.73 -9.28
CA ALA A 55 9.71 11.45 -10.56
C ALA A 55 10.51 10.13 -10.51
N GLY A 56 11.20 9.88 -9.40
CA GLY A 56 11.92 8.63 -9.16
C GLY A 56 11.00 7.41 -9.15
N ILE A 57 9.88 7.47 -8.44
CA ILE A 57 8.87 6.40 -8.39
C ILE A 57 8.31 6.14 -9.79
N ARG A 58 7.90 7.20 -10.52
CA ARG A 58 7.40 7.07 -11.90
C ARG A 58 8.40 6.35 -12.79
N LYS A 59 9.67 6.73 -12.71
CA LYS A 59 10.74 6.14 -13.53
C LYS A 59 10.99 4.67 -13.17
N VAL A 60 11.09 4.36 -11.87
CA VAL A 60 11.47 3.01 -11.40
C VAL A 60 10.33 2.01 -11.61
N LEU A 61 9.10 2.42 -11.35
CA LEU A 61 7.90 1.58 -11.48
C LEU A 61 7.21 1.72 -12.84
N ASN A 62 7.76 2.54 -13.74
CA ASN A 62 7.17 2.82 -15.05
C ASN A 62 5.69 3.25 -14.95
N VAL A 63 5.37 4.16 -14.02
CA VAL A 63 4.02 4.62 -13.75
C VAL A 63 3.54 5.54 -14.87
N PRO A 64 2.45 5.21 -15.59
CA PRO A 64 1.91 6.06 -16.66
C PRO A 64 1.38 7.41 -16.15
N ASP A 65 1.34 8.42 -17.03
CA ASP A 65 0.95 9.79 -16.66
C ASP A 65 -0.52 9.93 -16.23
N ASN A 66 -1.38 9.00 -16.64
CA ASN A 66 -2.78 8.95 -16.22
C ASN A 66 -2.98 8.46 -14.78
N TYR A 67 -1.92 8.02 -14.09
CA TYR A 67 -1.94 7.69 -12.67
C TYR A 67 -1.49 8.86 -11.81
N LYS A 68 -2.08 9.01 -10.63
CA LYS A 68 -1.63 9.95 -9.61
C LYS A 68 -0.81 9.22 -8.54
N ILE A 69 0.23 9.88 -8.04
CA ILE A 69 1.01 9.41 -6.89
C ILE A 69 0.69 10.33 -5.73
N GLY A 70 0.34 9.77 -4.59
CA GLY A 70 0.06 10.50 -3.37
C GLY A 70 0.90 9.95 -2.20
N PHE A 71 1.33 10.82 -1.30
CA PHE A 71 2.07 10.46 -0.09
C PHE A 71 1.17 10.69 1.12
N PHE A 72 0.82 9.62 1.84
CA PHE A 72 -0.12 9.66 2.95
C PHE A 72 0.53 9.16 4.22
N GLN A 73 0.16 9.75 5.35
CA GLN A 73 0.57 9.28 6.66
C GLN A 73 -0.28 8.11 7.15
N GLY A 74 0.17 7.45 8.25
CA GLY A 74 -0.59 6.47 9.00
C GLY A 74 -0.38 5.03 8.58
N GLY A 75 0.44 4.75 7.59
CA GLY A 75 0.73 3.41 7.09
C GLY A 75 -0.52 2.67 6.59
N ALA A 76 -0.37 1.38 6.24
CA ALA A 76 -1.45 0.56 5.71
C ALA A 76 -2.63 0.40 6.68
N THR A 77 -2.38 0.33 7.98
CA THR A 77 -3.45 0.17 8.98
C THR A 77 -4.42 1.36 8.96
N GLN A 78 -3.94 2.57 8.84
CA GLN A 78 -4.81 3.74 8.71
C GLN A 78 -5.51 3.76 7.35
N GLN A 79 -4.86 3.31 6.28
CA GLN A 79 -5.47 3.21 4.96
C GLN A 79 -6.67 2.25 4.95
N PHE A 80 -6.65 1.19 5.75
CA PHE A 80 -7.81 0.29 5.88
C PHE A 80 -9.08 1.00 6.39
N ALA A 81 -8.94 2.08 7.15
CA ALA A 81 -10.05 2.95 7.54
C ALA A 81 -10.32 4.05 6.50
N MET A 82 -9.26 4.65 5.92
CA MET A 82 -9.40 5.75 4.96
C MET A 82 -10.05 5.30 3.64
N VAL A 83 -9.79 4.08 3.19
CA VAL A 83 -10.40 3.52 1.96
C VAL A 83 -11.93 3.48 2.08
N PRO A 84 -12.55 2.79 3.07
CA PRO A 84 -14.01 2.80 3.19
C PRO A 84 -14.58 4.18 3.48
N LEU A 85 -13.90 5.01 4.27
CA LEU A 85 -14.34 6.39 4.57
C LEU A 85 -14.51 7.24 3.29
N ASN A 86 -13.65 7.03 2.28
CA ASN A 86 -13.65 7.81 1.04
C ASN A 86 -14.40 7.12 -0.11
N PHE A 87 -14.40 5.80 -0.18
CA PHE A 87 -14.83 5.06 -1.37
C PHE A 87 -16.06 4.16 -1.16
N MET A 88 -16.52 3.91 0.07
CA MET A 88 -17.71 3.07 0.30
C MET A 88 -19.01 3.85 0.08
N THR A 89 -19.21 4.32 -1.15
CA THR A 89 -20.30 5.23 -1.53
C THR A 89 -21.66 4.56 -1.62
N THR A 90 -21.71 3.25 -1.87
CA THR A 90 -22.97 2.46 -1.92
C THR A 90 -23.30 1.80 -0.58
N GLY A 91 -22.45 1.98 0.45
CA GLY A 91 -22.60 1.34 1.75
C GLY A 91 -22.13 -0.12 1.80
N THR A 92 -21.63 -0.68 0.68
CA THR A 92 -21.08 -2.05 0.61
C THR A 92 -19.80 -2.11 -0.21
N ALA A 93 -18.91 -3.05 0.14
CA ALA A 93 -17.71 -3.35 -0.63
C ALA A 93 -17.32 -4.82 -0.48
N ASP A 94 -16.67 -5.38 -1.51
CA ASP A 94 -16.21 -6.75 -1.54
C ASP A 94 -14.77 -6.89 -1.06
N TYR A 95 -14.53 -7.83 -0.16
CA TYR A 95 -13.23 -8.13 0.38
C TYR A 95 -12.83 -9.57 0.08
N LEU A 96 -11.60 -9.76 -0.42
CA LEU A 96 -10.99 -11.08 -0.56
C LEU A 96 -10.05 -11.30 0.63
N VAL A 97 -10.45 -12.19 1.55
CA VAL A 97 -9.71 -12.44 2.80
C VAL A 97 -8.75 -13.60 2.62
N THR A 98 -7.52 -13.28 2.26
CA THR A 98 -6.45 -14.25 1.97
C THR A 98 -5.32 -14.25 3.00
N GLY A 99 -5.49 -13.52 4.12
CA GLY A 99 -4.50 -13.44 5.19
C GLY A 99 -4.91 -12.49 6.31
N ASN A 100 -3.98 -12.23 7.22
CA ASN A 100 -4.25 -11.39 8.39
C ASN A 100 -4.53 -9.93 8.01
N PHE A 101 -3.81 -9.36 7.05
CA PHE A 101 -3.99 -7.95 6.69
C PHE A 101 -5.29 -7.73 5.93
N SER A 102 -5.65 -8.60 4.99
CA SER A 102 -6.94 -8.53 4.31
C SER A 102 -8.12 -8.75 5.27
N LYS A 103 -7.95 -9.60 6.31
CA LYS A 103 -8.93 -9.73 7.38
C LYS A 103 -9.08 -8.42 8.17
N LYS A 104 -7.97 -7.80 8.60
CA LYS A 104 -7.99 -6.50 9.29
C LYS A 104 -8.63 -5.40 8.45
N ALA A 105 -8.33 -5.36 7.14
CA ALA A 105 -8.94 -4.41 6.23
C ALA A 105 -10.47 -4.55 6.18
N ALA A 106 -10.99 -5.78 6.11
CA ALA A 106 -12.43 -6.04 6.15
C ALA A 106 -13.06 -5.66 7.51
N GLU A 107 -12.37 -5.96 8.62
CA GLU A 107 -12.81 -5.60 9.97
C GLU A 107 -12.87 -4.07 10.18
N GLU A 108 -11.90 -3.32 9.65
CA GLU A 108 -11.93 -1.86 9.68
C GLU A 108 -13.07 -1.31 8.81
N ALA A 109 -13.26 -1.83 7.60
CA ALA A 109 -14.31 -1.39 6.70
C ALA A 109 -15.72 -1.65 7.27
N ALA A 110 -15.90 -2.70 8.04
CA ALA A 110 -17.17 -3.03 8.69
C ALA A 110 -17.65 -1.94 9.69
N LYS A 111 -16.78 -1.02 10.09
CA LYS A 111 -17.13 0.13 10.92
C LYS A 111 -17.82 1.26 10.12
N PHE A 112 -17.72 1.24 8.81
CA PHE A 112 -18.23 2.28 7.90
C PHE A 112 -19.41 1.80 7.05
N GLY A 113 -19.59 0.47 6.91
CA GLY A 113 -20.64 -0.10 6.10
C GLY A 113 -20.54 -1.63 6.05
N THR A 114 -21.09 -2.24 5.02
CA THR A 114 -21.05 -3.69 4.83
C THR A 114 -19.76 -4.12 4.13
N ALA A 115 -18.84 -4.73 4.86
CA ALA A 115 -17.68 -5.41 4.27
C ALA A 115 -18.08 -6.86 3.94
N ARG A 116 -18.49 -7.11 2.71
CA ARG A 116 -18.86 -8.46 2.26
C ARG A 116 -17.61 -9.27 1.97
N ILE A 117 -17.48 -10.44 2.58
CA ILE A 117 -16.39 -11.37 2.28
C ILE A 117 -16.77 -12.15 1.02
N ALA A 118 -16.31 -11.68 -0.14
CA ALA A 118 -16.60 -12.29 -1.43
C ALA A 118 -15.89 -13.63 -1.62
N ALA A 119 -14.67 -13.77 -1.06
CA ALA A 119 -13.96 -15.04 -0.98
C ALA A 119 -12.98 -15.03 0.20
N SER A 120 -12.64 -16.23 0.68
CA SER A 120 -11.64 -16.41 1.74
C SER A 120 -10.91 -17.74 1.56
N SER A 121 -9.62 -17.77 1.90
CA SER A 121 -8.80 -18.99 1.99
C SER A 121 -8.54 -19.41 3.44
N LYS A 122 -9.34 -18.94 4.38
CA LYS A 122 -9.24 -19.27 5.81
C LYS A 122 -9.43 -20.77 6.10
N ASP A 123 -10.22 -21.47 5.27
CA ASP A 123 -10.46 -22.90 5.32
C ASP A 123 -9.19 -23.76 5.30
N LYS A 124 -8.14 -23.27 4.60
CA LYS A 124 -6.82 -23.90 4.54
C LYS A 124 -5.73 -23.01 5.13
N ASN A 125 -6.07 -22.26 6.18
CA ASN A 125 -5.12 -21.40 6.89
C ASN A 125 -4.33 -20.45 5.96
N PHE A 126 -5.03 -19.88 4.96
CA PHE A 126 -4.47 -18.91 4.00
C PHE A 126 -3.28 -19.42 3.16
N THR A 127 -3.24 -20.72 2.88
CA THR A 127 -2.16 -21.35 2.09
C THR A 127 -2.38 -21.28 0.58
N TYR A 128 -3.46 -20.67 0.12
CA TYR A 128 -3.76 -20.50 -1.30
C TYR A 128 -4.48 -19.17 -1.55
N ILE A 129 -4.51 -18.75 -2.81
CA ILE A 129 -5.33 -17.64 -3.30
C ILE A 129 -6.54 -18.22 -4.02
N PRO A 130 -7.79 -17.82 -3.70
CA PRO A 130 -8.98 -18.22 -4.44
C PRO A 130 -8.89 -17.84 -5.91
N ASP A 131 -9.49 -18.65 -6.80
CA ASP A 131 -9.61 -18.29 -8.22
C ASP A 131 -10.49 -17.03 -8.37
N VAL A 132 -9.86 -15.90 -8.64
CA VAL A 132 -10.52 -14.61 -8.76
C VAL A 132 -11.56 -14.54 -9.88
N LYS A 133 -11.47 -15.42 -10.88
CA LYS A 133 -12.42 -15.50 -12.01
C LYS A 133 -13.69 -16.26 -11.64
N ALA A 134 -13.63 -17.11 -10.61
CA ALA A 134 -14.77 -17.89 -10.13
C ALA A 134 -15.57 -17.19 -9.02
N ILE A 135 -15.17 -15.99 -8.58
CA ILE A 135 -15.83 -15.28 -7.49
C ILE A 135 -17.04 -14.51 -7.99
N ALA A 136 -18.17 -14.68 -7.31
CA ALA A 136 -19.37 -13.86 -7.53
C ALA A 136 -19.24 -12.53 -6.78
N TYR A 137 -18.79 -11.49 -7.47
CA TYR A 137 -18.73 -10.12 -6.95
C TYR A 137 -20.12 -9.48 -6.90
N ASP A 138 -20.34 -8.62 -5.90
CA ASP A 138 -21.58 -7.84 -5.81
C ASP A 138 -21.52 -6.69 -6.85
N PRO A 139 -22.42 -6.66 -7.85
CA PRO A 139 -22.42 -5.61 -8.87
C PRO A 139 -22.66 -4.20 -8.31
N ASN A 140 -23.17 -4.10 -7.07
CA ASN A 140 -23.41 -2.84 -6.39
C ASN A 140 -22.28 -2.50 -5.39
N ALA A 141 -21.23 -3.31 -5.29
CA ALA A 141 -20.10 -2.99 -4.41
C ALA A 141 -19.41 -1.71 -4.87
N SER A 142 -19.07 -0.85 -3.92
CA SER A 142 -18.32 0.39 -4.16
C SER A 142 -16.92 0.11 -4.70
N TYR A 143 -16.31 -0.99 -4.25
CA TYR A 143 -15.01 -1.46 -4.68
C TYR A 143 -14.79 -2.93 -4.29
N ILE A 144 -13.76 -3.54 -4.88
CA ILE A 144 -13.21 -4.83 -4.47
C ILE A 144 -11.87 -4.55 -3.79
N HIS A 145 -11.64 -5.11 -2.60
CA HIS A 145 -10.39 -4.96 -1.86
C HIS A 145 -9.60 -6.27 -1.82
N ILE A 146 -8.29 -6.18 -2.14
CA ILE A 146 -7.32 -7.26 -1.97
C ILE A 146 -6.10 -6.79 -1.19
N CYS A 147 -5.42 -7.71 -0.49
CA CYS A 147 -4.00 -7.53 -0.13
C CYS A 147 -3.18 -8.40 -1.07
N GLN A 148 -2.41 -7.76 -1.95
CA GLN A 148 -1.67 -8.43 -3.04
C GLN A 148 -0.71 -9.48 -2.49
N ASN A 149 -0.01 -9.12 -1.43
CA ASN A 149 0.97 -9.98 -0.78
C ASN A 149 0.50 -10.39 0.61
N ASN A 150 0.49 -11.67 0.88
CA ASN A 150 0.26 -12.21 2.21
C ASN A 150 1.61 -12.48 2.87
N THR A 151 2.19 -11.47 3.49
CA THR A 151 3.56 -11.49 4.02
C THR A 151 3.77 -12.50 5.15
N ILE A 152 2.71 -12.85 5.90
CA ILE A 152 2.78 -13.82 7.00
C ILE A 152 2.75 -15.27 6.49
N PHE A 153 1.89 -15.56 5.49
CA PHE A 153 1.67 -16.91 5.01
C PHE A 153 2.39 -17.23 3.69
N GLY A 154 2.99 -16.21 3.04
CA GLY A 154 3.82 -16.37 1.86
C GLY A 154 3.06 -16.60 0.54
N THR A 155 1.77 -16.25 0.49
CA THR A 155 0.98 -16.32 -0.75
C THR A 155 0.89 -14.95 -1.42
N THR A 156 0.74 -14.93 -2.75
CA THR A 156 0.55 -13.70 -3.53
C THR A 156 -0.39 -13.96 -4.70
N TYR A 157 -1.13 -12.92 -5.09
CA TYR A 157 -1.97 -12.98 -6.28
C TYR A 157 -1.11 -13.01 -7.55
N LYS A 158 -1.40 -13.96 -8.45
CA LYS A 158 -0.87 -13.99 -9.83
C LYS A 158 -1.80 -13.25 -10.78
N ASP A 159 -3.10 -13.44 -10.59
CA ASP A 159 -4.17 -12.73 -11.29
C ASP A 159 -4.93 -11.87 -10.29
N VAL A 160 -5.31 -10.67 -10.68
CA VAL A 160 -6.16 -9.78 -9.86
C VAL A 160 -7.60 -9.78 -10.39
N PRO A 161 -8.59 -9.45 -9.55
CA PRO A 161 -9.98 -9.31 -10.02
C PRO A 161 -10.09 -8.35 -11.22
N GLN A 162 -10.78 -8.79 -12.26
CA GLN A 162 -11.03 -8.02 -13.48
C GLN A 162 -12.54 -7.78 -13.61
N VAL A 163 -13.06 -6.79 -12.91
CA VAL A 163 -14.48 -6.40 -12.97
C VAL A 163 -14.56 -4.99 -13.51
N VAL A 164 -15.04 -4.85 -14.74
CA VAL A 164 -14.97 -3.60 -15.53
C VAL A 164 -15.65 -2.41 -14.84
N VAL A 165 -16.69 -2.67 -14.05
CA VAL A 165 -17.54 -1.62 -13.46
C VAL A 165 -17.28 -1.38 -11.97
N ILE A 166 -16.47 -2.20 -11.31
CA ILE A 166 -16.18 -2.09 -9.88
C ILE A 166 -14.70 -1.76 -9.71
N PRO A 167 -14.36 -0.64 -9.06
CA PRO A 167 -12.96 -0.29 -8.78
C PRO A 167 -12.25 -1.35 -7.96
N LEU A 168 -10.98 -1.61 -8.27
CA LEU A 168 -10.11 -2.47 -7.48
C LEU A 168 -9.24 -1.60 -6.55
N VAL A 169 -9.24 -1.94 -5.27
CA VAL A 169 -8.33 -1.40 -4.25
C VAL A 169 -7.36 -2.51 -3.85
N ALA A 170 -6.08 -2.26 -3.97
CA ALA A 170 -5.04 -3.21 -3.61
C ALA A 170 -4.09 -2.60 -2.57
N ASP A 171 -3.93 -3.31 -1.45
CA ASP A 171 -2.83 -3.14 -0.50
C ASP A 171 -1.65 -3.98 -0.97
N MET A 172 -0.46 -3.34 -1.18
CA MET A 172 0.69 -3.96 -1.87
C MET A 172 1.99 -3.79 -1.09
#